data_86f78517e7b9bebd30bb7f432133bd73
#
_entry.id   86f78517e7b9bebd30bb7f432133bd73
#
_cell.length_a   1.000
_cell.length_b   1.000
_cell.length_c   1.000
_cell.angle_alpha   90.00
_cell.angle_beta   90.00
_cell.angle_gamma   90.00
#
_symmetry.space_group_name_H-M   'P 1'
#
loop_
_entity.id
_entity.type
_entity.pdbx_description
1 polymer ?
#
loop_
_entity_poly.entity_id
_entity_poly.type
_entity_poly.pdbx_seq_one_letter_code
_entity_poly.pdbx_strand_id
1 'polypeptide(L)'
;MTLASTRSASEPSSFPPPAVTPEQAASLRADLTESGWGVETVAALLGGAADAALRREIRLPALRAVRAALAERSDSASSWSVAVLTALFMLGEPVPAIALDAALPRTGAAGAAAVGLVGEPDETGCVRARVDLRPHEAVDDAGEVRWWVASDLGELVTGRALAPDHVLGIGGAGLTLAGLTPRTPVSTALDLGCGCGIQTLYLLRHAEHVVATDIS
;
A
#
# COMPACT_ATOMS: atom_id res chain seq x y z
N MET A 1 23.26 -31.52 -31.60
CA MET A 1 23.29 -30.05 -31.62
C MET A 1 22.41 -29.58 -30.44
N THR A 2 23.05 -29.39 -29.29
CA THR A 2 22.40 -29.16 -27.99
C THR A 2 22.31 -27.67 -27.81
N LEU A 3 21.09 -27.11 -27.80
CA LEU A 3 20.85 -25.73 -27.47
C LEU A 3 20.92 -25.57 -25.93
N ALA A 4 22.03 -25.01 -25.46
CA ALA A 4 22.13 -24.53 -24.07
C ALA A 4 21.28 -23.28 -23.93
N SER A 5 20.14 -23.40 -23.25
CA SER A 5 19.32 -22.24 -22.79
C SER A 5 20.06 -21.66 -21.61
N THR A 6 20.74 -20.52 -21.84
CA THR A 6 21.23 -19.66 -20.77
C THR A 6 20.02 -18.97 -20.13
N ARG A 7 19.57 -19.48 -18.98
CA ARG A 7 18.71 -18.72 -18.09
C ARG A 7 19.52 -17.50 -17.61
N SER A 8 19.12 -16.34 -18.06
CA SER A 8 19.53 -15.07 -17.43
C SER A 8 18.98 -15.12 -15.99
N ALA A 9 19.88 -15.18 -15.03
CA ALA A 9 19.51 -14.97 -13.64
C ALA A 9 19.02 -13.52 -13.53
N SER A 10 17.72 -13.33 -13.36
CA SER A 10 17.16 -12.06 -12.93
C SER A 10 17.75 -11.75 -11.55
N GLU A 11 18.44 -10.62 -11.43
CA GLU A 11 18.91 -10.15 -10.13
C GLU A 11 17.71 -10.04 -9.18
N PRO A 12 17.85 -10.54 -7.93
CA PRO A 12 16.79 -10.41 -6.94
C PRO A 12 16.53 -8.93 -6.69
N SER A 13 15.29 -8.51 -6.79
CA SER A 13 14.80 -7.16 -6.45
C SER A 13 14.77 -6.98 -4.92
N SER A 14 15.76 -7.44 -4.19
CA SER A 14 15.77 -7.36 -2.75
C SER A 14 16.46 -6.07 -2.27
N PHE A 15 15.70 -5.00 -2.17
CA PHE A 15 15.98 -4.04 -1.12
C PHE A 15 15.55 -4.70 0.21
N PRO A 16 16.43 -4.78 1.23
CA PRO A 16 15.98 -5.26 2.54
C PRO A 16 14.82 -4.37 3.00
N PRO A 17 13.79 -4.97 3.64
CA PRO A 17 12.70 -4.17 4.16
C PRO A 17 13.26 -3.10 5.09
N PRO A 18 12.82 -1.86 4.97
CA PRO A 18 13.37 -0.77 5.77
C PRO A 18 13.09 -1.04 7.25
N ALA A 19 14.12 -0.84 8.08
CA ALA A 19 13.95 -0.88 9.52
C ALA A 19 13.18 0.38 9.96
N VAL A 20 11.90 0.23 10.26
CA VAL A 20 11.04 1.33 10.71
C VAL A 20 11.06 1.40 12.23
N THR A 21 11.42 2.57 12.79
CA THR A 21 11.35 2.75 14.24
C THR A 21 9.90 2.96 14.73
N PRO A 22 9.59 2.69 16.01
CA PRO A 22 8.26 2.96 16.56
C PRO A 22 7.81 4.42 16.38
N GLU A 23 8.73 5.37 16.49
CA GLU A 23 8.46 6.81 16.32
C GLU A 23 8.11 7.15 14.86
N GLN A 24 8.84 6.58 13.90
CA GLN A 24 8.53 6.73 12.48
C GLN A 24 7.17 6.14 12.13
N ALA A 25 6.87 4.96 12.65
CA ALA A 25 5.58 4.32 12.47
C ALA A 25 4.44 5.14 13.10
N ALA A 26 4.65 5.73 14.28
CA ALA A 26 3.67 6.57 14.95
C ALA A 26 3.41 7.86 14.17
N SER A 27 4.46 8.51 13.67
CA SER A 27 4.36 9.74 12.87
C SER A 27 3.59 9.48 11.57
N LEU A 28 3.96 8.43 10.83
CA LEU A 28 3.27 8.03 9.61
C LEU A 28 1.80 7.70 9.86
N ARG A 29 1.50 6.93 10.90
CA ARG A 29 0.12 6.61 11.27
C ARG A 29 -0.70 7.85 11.59
N ALA A 30 -0.13 8.80 12.33
CA ALA A 30 -0.80 10.05 12.66
C ALA A 30 -1.11 10.85 11.39
N ASP A 31 -0.15 10.99 10.48
CA ASP A 31 -0.33 11.70 9.21
C ASP A 31 -1.40 11.04 8.33
N LEU A 32 -1.33 9.70 8.15
CA LEU A 32 -2.32 8.96 7.36
C LEU A 32 -3.73 9.08 7.96
N THR A 33 -3.85 9.09 9.29
CA THR A 33 -5.13 9.26 9.98
C THR A 33 -5.66 10.69 9.76
N GLU A 34 -4.83 11.71 9.95
CA GLU A 34 -5.22 13.12 9.81
C GLU A 34 -5.49 13.52 8.36
N SER A 35 -4.82 12.90 7.40
CA SER A 35 -5.11 13.10 5.97
C SER A 35 -6.51 12.61 5.60
N GLY A 36 -7.12 11.76 6.40
CA GLY A 36 -8.39 11.11 6.10
C GLY A 36 -8.30 10.06 4.98
N TRP A 37 -7.09 9.61 4.63
CA TRP A 37 -6.91 8.64 3.56
C TRP A 37 -7.34 7.24 4.01
N GLY A 38 -8.57 6.87 3.66
CA GLY A 38 -9.27 5.65 4.01
C GLY A 38 -10.03 5.06 2.83
N VAL A 39 -10.64 3.91 3.04
CA VAL A 39 -11.39 3.19 1.99
C VAL A 39 -12.54 4.03 1.45
N GLU A 40 -13.33 4.64 2.35
CA GLU A 40 -14.50 5.44 1.96
C GLU A 40 -14.10 6.72 1.21
N THR A 41 -13.06 7.42 1.68
CA THR A 41 -12.61 8.67 1.06
C THR A 41 -11.97 8.44 -0.30
N VAL A 42 -11.23 7.34 -0.48
CA VAL A 42 -10.72 6.91 -1.79
C VAL A 42 -11.89 6.55 -2.72
N ALA A 43 -12.87 5.79 -2.25
CA ALA A 43 -14.04 5.43 -3.05
C ALA A 43 -14.86 6.67 -3.46
N ALA A 44 -15.00 7.65 -2.56
CA ALA A 44 -15.66 8.93 -2.85
C ALA A 44 -14.88 9.75 -3.89
N LEU A 45 -13.54 9.82 -3.77
CA LEU A 45 -12.66 10.49 -4.73
C LEU A 45 -12.77 9.89 -6.13
N LEU A 46 -12.72 8.57 -6.24
CA LEU A 46 -12.73 7.88 -7.52
C LEU A 46 -14.13 7.86 -8.16
N GLY A 47 -15.17 7.75 -7.34
CA GLY A 47 -16.52 7.46 -7.78
C GLY A 47 -16.69 6.02 -8.23
N GLY A 48 -17.92 5.49 -8.19
CA GLY A 48 -18.19 4.06 -8.38
C GLY A 48 -17.70 3.48 -9.70
N ALA A 49 -17.76 4.25 -10.80
CA ALA A 49 -17.32 3.78 -12.11
C ALA A 49 -15.78 3.61 -12.19
N ALA A 50 -15.01 4.55 -11.64
CA ALA A 50 -13.56 4.49 -11.66
C ALA A 50 -13.03 3.47 -10.65
N ASP A 51 -13.65 3.34 -9.47
CA ASP A 51 -13.33 2.30 -8.49
C ASP A 51 -13.57 0.90 -9.08
N ALA A 52 -14.73 0.66 -9.70
CA ALA A 52 -15.02 -0.61 -10.38
C ALA A 52 -14.08 -0.90 -11.56
N ALA A 53 -13.61 0.12 -12.28
CA ALA A 53 -12.63 -0.02 -13.34
C ALA A 53 -11.25 -0.40 -12.76
N LEU A 54 -10.82 0.25 -11.68
CA LEU A 54 -9.54 -0.02 -11.01
C LEU A 54 -9.47 -1.45 -10.47
N ARG A 55 -10.57 -1.98 -9.92
CA ARG A 55 -10.67 -3.40 -9.50
C ARG A 55 -10.51 -4.39 -10.67
N ARG A 56 -10.68 -3.96 -11.89
CA ARG A 56 -10.42 -4.72 -13.13
C ARG A 56 -9.12 -4.33 -13.81
N GLU A 57 -8.22 -3.70 -13.06
CA GLU A 57 -6.91 -3.25 -13.53
C GLU A 57 -6.96 -2.17 -14.63
N ILE A 58 -8.06 -1.42 -14.73
CA ILE A 58 -8.21 -0.31 -15.67
C ILE A 58 -7.98 1.01 -14.95
N ARG A 59 -6.75 1.56 -15.04
CA ARG A 59 -6.29 2.75 -14.30
C ARG A 59 -6.86 4.08 -14.82
N LEU A 60 -7.12 4.20 -16.11
CA LEU A 60 -7.38 5.50 -16.74
C LEU A 60 -8.54 6.30 -16.13
N PRO A 61 -9.70 5.69 -15.76
CA PRO A 61 -10.76 6.43 -15.07
C PRO A 61 -10.32 6.97 -13.72
N ALA A 62 -9.58 6.18 -12.93
CA ALA A 62 -9.05 6.60 -11.64
C ALA A 62 -8.03 7.74 -11.78
N LEU A 63 -7.12 7.65 -12.74
CA LEU A 63 -6.17 8.73 -13.05
C LEU A 63 -6.88 10.05 -13.41
N ARG A 64 -7.97 9.99 -14.17
CA ARG A 64 -8.76 11.18 -14.52
C ARG A 64 -9.42 11.80 -13.28
N ALA A 65 -10.03 10.98 -12.42
CA ALA A 65 -10.67 11.44 -11.19
C ALA A 65 -9.65 12.12 -10.26
N VAL A 66 -8.51 11.47 -10.01
CA VAL A 66 -7.45 12.02 -9.16
C VAL A 66 -6.86 13.31 -9.73
N ARG A 67 -6.58 13.36 -11.04
CA ARG A 67 -6.06 14.58 -11.70
C ARG A 67 -7.04 15.74 -11.64
N ALA A 68 -8.33 15.49 -11.78
CA ALA A 68 -9.36 16.50 -11.60
C ALA A 68 -9.35 17.05 -10.17
N ALA A 69 -9.35 16.19 -9.16
CA ALA A 69 -9.31 16.59 -7.76
C ALA A 69 -8.04 17.38 -7.39
N LEU A 70 -6.88 17.01 -7.94
CA LEU A 70 -5.63 17.74 -7.74
C LEU A 70 -5.66 19.13 -8.40
N ALA A 71 -6.34 19.27 -9.55
CA ALA A 71 -6.46 20.54 -10.28
C ALA A 71 -7.46 21.52 -9.63
N GLU A 72 -8.54 21.00 -9.06
CA GLU A 72 -9.62 21.80 -8.48
C GLU A 72 -9.23 22.52 -7.18
N ARG A 73 -8.04 22.21 -6.59
CA ARG A 73 -7.62 22.76 -5.30
C ARG A 73 -8.81 22.84 -4.34
N SER A 74 -9.42 21.66 -4.09
CA SER A 74 -10.59 21.56 -3.21
C SER A 74 -10.37 22.36 -1.92
N ASP A 75 -11.40 23.11 -1.48
CA ASP A 75 -11.39 23.97 -0.30
C ASP A 75 -11.10 23.21 1.02
N SER A 76 -11.03 21.88 1.00
CA SER A 76 -10.61 21.07 2.14
C SER A 76 -9.21 20.46 1.89
N ALA A 77 -8.29 20.78 2.79
CA ALA A 77 -6.93 20.21 2.79
C ALA A 77 -6.94 18.67 2.81
N SER A 78 -7.93 18.06 3.45
CA SER A 78 -8.10 16.61 3.52
C SER A 78 -8.38 15.97 2.17
N SER A 79 -9.32 16.50 1.37
CA SER A 79 -9.64 15.94 0.04
C SER A 79 -8.43 15.98 -0.91
N TRP A 80 -7.62 17.03 -0.81
CA TRP A 80 -6.42 17.17 -1.60
C TRP A 80 -5.33 16.16 -1.17
N SER A 81 -5.13 15.96 0.15
CA SER A 81 -4.20 14.95 0.68
C SER A 81 -4.59 13.54 0.25
N VAL A 82 -5.89 13.20 0.29
CA VAL A 82 -6.42 11.93 -0.23
C VAL A 82 -6.06 11.74 -1.70
N ALA A 83 -6.19 12.80 -2.53
CA ALA A 83 -5.85 12.73 -3.95
C ALA A 83 -4.34 12.53 -4.17
N VAL A 84 -3.47 13.23 -3.41
CA VAL A 84 -2.00 13.07 -3.48
C VAL A 84 -1.59 11.65 -3.13
N LEU A 85 -2.07 11.12 -1.99
CA LEU A 85 -1.71 9.79 -1.52
C LEU A 85 -2.24 8.68 -2.46
N THR A 86 -3.46 8.86 -2.99
CA THR A 86 -4.03 7.94 -3.98
C THR A 86 -3.25 7.96 -5.29
N ALA A 87 -2.86 9.14 -5.79
CA ALA A 87 -2.01 9.27 -6.98
C ALA A 87 -0.70 8.52 -6.81
N LEU A 88 0.00 8.80 -5.70
CA LEU A 88 1.33 8.27 -5.42
C LEU A 88 1.30 6.76 -5.19
N PHE A 89 0.55 6.31 -4.19
CA PHE A 89 0.65 4.95 -3.69
C PHE A 89 -0.22 3.94 -4.43
N MET A 90 -1.44 4.30 -4.81
CA MET A 90 -2.36 3.36 -5.47
C MET A 90 -2.25 3.39 -7.00
N LEU A 91 -1.91 4.56 -7.57
CA LEU A 91 -1.81 4.71 -9.03
C LEU A 91 -0.37 4.80 -9.54
N GLY A 92 0.64 4.87 -8.67
CA GLY A 92 2.05 4.94 -9.03
C GLY A 92 2.44 6.19 -9.82
N GLU A 93 1.65 7.27 -9.70
CA GLU A 93 1.98 8.55 -10.34
C GLU A 93 3.06 9.28 -9.52
N PRO A 94 4.03 9.91 -10.17
CA PRO A 94 4.96 10.78 -9.45
C PRO A 94 4.23 11.99 -8.90
N VAL A 95 4.59 12.42 -7.68
CA VAL A 95 4.06 13.64 -7.07
C VAL A 95 5.19 14.55 -6.64
N PRO A 96 5.05 15.89 -6.67
CA PRO A 96 6.04 16.80 -6.10
C PRO A 96 6.31 16.48 -4.63
N ALA A 97 7.58 16.45 -4.20
CA ALA A 97 7.96 16.20 -2.81
C ALA A 97 7.23 17.13 -1.83
N ILE A 98 7.11 18.42 -2.19
CA ILE A 98 6.36 19.41 -1.39
C ILE A 98 4.87 19.06 -1.25
N ALA A 99 4.28 18.37 -2.22
CA ALA A 99 2.90 17.90 -2.12
C ALA A 99 2.78 16.75 -1.10
N LEU A 100 3.77 15.85 -1.07
CA LEU A 100 3.83 14.80 -0.07
C LEU A 100 4.13 15.36 1.33
N ASP A 101 5.00 16.37 1.46
CA ASP A 101 5.24 17.07 2.72
C ASP A 101 3.96 17.70 3.29
N ALA A 102 3.15 18.29 2.42
CA ALA A 102 1.87 18.87 2.83
C ALA A 102 0.81 17.81 3.19
N ALA A 103 0.82 16.66 2.52
CA ALA A 103 -0.11 15.56 2.79
C ALA A 103 0.27 14.75 4.05
N LEU A 104 1.57 14.67 4.37
CA LEU A 104 2.14 13.95 5.53
C LEU A 104 3.07 14.88 6.33
N PRO A 105 2.55 15.84 7.09
CA PRO A 105 3.34 16.94 7.63
C PRO A 105 4.38 16.54 8.70
N ARG A 106 4.25 15.37 9.34
CA ARG A 106 5.23 14.85 10.30
C ARG A 106 6.30 14.00 9.61
N THR A 107 5.88 13.19 8.65
CA THR A 107 6.73 12.22 7.93
C THR A 107 7.44 12.90 6.77
N GLY A 108 6.71 13.64 5.95
CA GLY A 108 7.19 14.27 4.74
C GLY A 108 7.74 13.28 3.71
N ALA A 109 8.26 13.82 2.61
CA ALA A 109 8.92 13.04 1.56
C ALA A 109 10.20 12.37 2.08
N ALA A 110 11.00 13.08 2.88
CA ALA A 110 12.23 12.56 3.44
C ALA A 110 11.99 11.40 4.42
N GLY A 111 11.00 11.53 5.33
CA GLY A 111 10.62 10.45 6.23
C GLY A 111 10.03 9.25 5.48
N ALA A 112 9.21 9.48 4.46
CA ALA A 112 8.67 8.42 3.62
C ALA A 112 9.77 7.68 2.84
N ALA A 113 10.83 8.39 2.38
CA ALA A 113 12.00 7.78 1.75
C ALA A 113 12.82 6.97 2.76
N ALA A 114 13.03 7.50 3.97
CA ALA A 114 13.77 6.82 5.03
C ALA A 114 13.14 5.49 5.46
N VAL A 115 11.80 5.41 5.42
CA VAL A 115 11.06 4.15 5.70
C VAL A 115 10.77 3.32 4.44
N GLY A 116 11.35 3.69 3.29
CA GLY A 116 11.29 2.90 2.06
C GLY A 116 9.96 2.97 1.29
N LEU A 117 9.04 3.86 1.65
CA LEU A 117 7.76 4.00 0.94
C LEU A 117 7.91 4.68 -0.42
N VAL A 118 8.86 5.60 -0.54
CA VAL A 118 9.13 6.36 -1.78
C VAL A 118 10.63 6.39 -2.08
N GLY A 119 10.96 6.74 -3.31
CA GLY A 119 12.34 7.08 -3.70
C GLY A 119 12.69 8.51 -3.33
N GLU A 120 14.00 8.85 -3.43
CA GLU A 120 14.45 10.24 -3.36
C GLU A 120 13.80 11.07 -4.48
N PRO A 121 13.62 12.39 -4.27
CA PRO A 121 13.14 13.27 -5.32
C PRO A 121 14.05 13.22 -6.55
N ASP A 122 13.41 13.12 -7.72
CA ASP A 122 14.12 13.20 -9.00
C ASP A 122 14.52 14.64 -9.36
N GLU A 123 15.15 14.85 -10.53
CA GLU A 123 15.61 16.17 -11.01
C GLU A 123 14.45 17.18 -11.15
N THR A 124 13.21 16.72 -11.22
CA THR A 124 12.01 17.58 -11.26
C THR A 124 11.45 17.88 -9.87
N GLY A 125 12.05 17.34 -8.81
CA GLY A 125 11.57 17.45 -7.43
C GLY A 125 10.38 16.55 -7.15
N CYS A 126 10.11 15.54 -7.98
CA CYS A 126 9.04 14.57 -7.76
C CYS A 126 9.55 13.29 -7.11
N VAL A 127 8.75 12.72 -6.23
CA VAL A 127 8.96 11.40 -5.63
C VAL A 127 8.06 10.36 -6.31
N ARG A 128 8.53 9.10 -6.30
CA ARG A 128 7.79 7.95 -6.79
C ARG A 128 7.62 6.92 -5.68
N ALA A 129 6.47 6.26 -5.63
CA ALA A 129 6.25 5.15 -4.73
C ALA A 129 7.22 3.99 -5.04
N ARG A 130 7.71 3.34 -3.99
CA ARG A 130 8.45 2.07 -4.05
C ARG A 130 7.57 0.89 -3.70
N VAL A 131 6.43 1.16 -3.04
CA VAL A 131 5.44 0.17 -2.63
C VAL A 131 4.05 0.62 -3.07
N ASP A 132 3.16 -0.33 -3.29
CA ASP A 132 1.70 -0.10 -3.29
C ASP A 132 1.27 -0.04 -1.81
N LEU A 133 0.80 1.11 -1.37
CA LEU A 133 0.24 1.27 -0.02
C LEU A 133 -1.25 1.51 -0.16
N ARG A 134 -2.07 0.76 0.58
CA ARG A 134 -3.52 0.87 0.49
C ARG A 134 -4.18 0.92 1.86
N PRO A 135 -5.19 1.76 2.04
CA PRO A 135 -6.06 1.67 3.20
C PRO A 135 -6.87 0.38 3.14
N HIS A 136 -7.05 -0.24 4.29
CA HIS A 136 -7.89 -1.40 4.51
C HIS A 136 -8.73 -1.20 5.75
N GLU A 137 -10.02 -1.42 5.61
CA GLU A 137 -10.99 -1.30 6.70
C GLU A 137 -11.86 -2.55 6.73
N ALA A 138 -12.17 -3.02 7.92
CA ALA A 138 -13.09 -4.11 8.12
C ALA A 138 -13.76 -3.98 9.49
N VAL A 139 -14.92 -4.62 9.63
CA VAL A 139 -15.63 -4.76 10.91
C VAL A 139 -15.74 -6.24 11.20
N ASP A 140 -15.36 -6.64 12.41
CA ASP A 140 -15.54 -8.01 12.91
C ASP A 140 -16.05 -8.00 14.34
N ASP A 141 -16.18 -9.19 14.96
CA ASP A 141 -16.67 -9.34 16.33
C ASP A 141 -15.81 -8.60 17.38
N ALA A 142 -14.54 -8.35 17.07
CA ALA A 142 -13.63 -7.57 17.89
C ALA A 142 -13.66 -6.06 17.59
N GLY A 143 -14.56 -5.61 16.70
CA GLY A 143 -14.78 -4.22 16.33
C GLY A 143 -14.16 -3.82 14.99
N GLU A 144 -14.12 -2.51 14.74
CA GLU A 144 -13.59 -1.92 13.53
C GLU A 144 -12.06 -2.00 13.47
N VAL A 145 -11.53 -2.24 12.28
CA VAL A 145 -10.09 -2.14 11.98
C VAL A 145 -9.86 -1.14 10.86
N ARG A 146 -8.76 -0.39 10.99
CA ARG A 146 -8.22 0.50 9.96
C ARG A 146 -6.72 0.30 9.88
N TRP A 147 -6.27 -0.18 8.75
CA TRP A 147 -4.85 -0.42 8.48
C TRP A 147 -4.45 0.21 7.15
N TRP A 148 -3.16 0.48 7.02
CA TRP A 148 -2.54 0.76 5.74
C TRP A 148 -1.55 -0.36 5.48
N VAL A 149 -1.75 -1.06 4.38
CA VAL A 149 -1.02 -2.29 4.06
C VAL A 149 -0.15 -2.02 2.85
N ALA A 150 1.14 -2.26 3.00
CA ALA A 150 2.12 -2.15 1.93
C ALA A 150 2.31 -3.50 1.24
N SER A 151 2.52 -3.44 -0.07
CA SER A 151 2.89 -4.58 -0.92
C SER A 151 3.77 -4.10 -2.07
N ASP A 152 4.27 -5.01 -2.88
CA ASP A 152 5.05 -4.62 -4.05
C ASP A 152 4.17 -3.93 -5.11
N LEU A 153 4.81 -3.05 -5.89
CA LEU A 153 4.16 -2.39 -7.01
C LEU A 153 3.77 -3.40 -8.09
N GLY A 154 2.50 -3.46 -8.44
CA GLY A 154 1.98 -4.37 -9.46
C GLY A 154 2.41 -4.02 -10.89
N GLU A 155 2.13 -4.93 -11.83
CA GLU A 155 2.46 -4.80 -13.26
C GLU A 155 1.92 -3.51 -13.89
N LEU A 156 0.75 -3.07 -13.47
CA LEU A 156 0.13 -1.83 -13.97
C LEU A 156 0.95 -0.57 -13.70
N VAL A 157 1.74 -0.57 -12.64
CA VAL A 157 2.60 0.54 -12.26
C VAL A 157 4.00 0.36 -12.83
N THR A 158 4.56 -0.83 -12.71
CA THR A 158 5.94 -1.13 -13.13
C THR A 158 6.07 -1.35 -14.62
N GLY A 159 5.00 -1.77 -15.31
CA GLY A 159 5.05 -2.20 -16.71
C GLY A 159 5.86 -3.47 -16.94
N ARG A 160 6.16 -4.23 -15.87
CA ARG A 160 6.98 -5.45 -15.90
C ARG A 160 6.19 -6.61 -15.31
N ALA A 161 6.49 -7.84 -15.75
CA ALA A 161 5.96 -9.06 -15.13
C ALA A 161 6.39 -9.15 -13.67
N LEU A 162 5.52 -9.72 -12.83
CA LEU A 162 5.79 -9.89 -11.40
C LEU A 162 7.02 -10.82 -11.20
N ALA A 163 7.86 -10.48 -10.23
CA ALA A 163 8.96 -11.33 -9.81
C ALA A 163 8.42 -12.58 -9.08
N PRO A 164 9.18 -13.71 -9.04
CA PRO A 164 8.73 -14.90 -8.32
C PRO A 164 8.55 -14.71 -6.81
N ASP A 165 9.24 -13.75 -6.23
CA ASP A 165 9.23 -13.33 -4.82
C ASP A 165 8.31 -12.12 -4.57
N HIS A 166 7.47 -11.75 -5.56
CA HIS A 166 6.59 -10.58 -5.47
C HIS A 166 5.57 -10.72 -4.35
N VAL A 167 5.55 -9.74 -3.47
CA VAL A 167 4.57 -9.63 -2.39
C VAL A 167 3.27 -9.03 -2.92
N LEU A 168 2.26 -9.89 -3.07
CA LEU A 168 0.94 -9.47 -3.51
C LEU A 168 0.23 -8.61 -2.46
N GLY A 169 -0.50 -7.60 -2.93
CA GLY A 169 -1.40 -6.82 -2.09
C GLY A 169 -2.63 -7.61 -1.62
N ILE A 170 -3.50 -6.94 -0.87
CA ILE A 170 -4.73 -7.54 -0.36
C ILE A 170 -5.63 -7.92 -1.53
N GLY A 171 -5.81 -9.21 -1.74
CA GLY A 171 -6.68 -9.78 -2.78
C GLY A 171 -7.89 -10.53 -2.21
N GLY A 172 -8.83 -10.88 -3.10
CA GLY A 172 -10.05 -11.60 -2.72
C GLY A 172 -9.79 -12.92 -2.01
N ALA A 173 -8.76 -13.68 -2.42
CA ALA A 173 -8.38 -14.93 -1.77
C ALA A 173 -7.94 -14.72 -0.32
N GLY A 174 -7.08 -13.71 -0.07
CA GLY A 174 -6.65 -13.33 1.28
C GLY A 174 -7.81 -12.90 2.18
N LEU A 175 -8.75 -12.10 1.65
CA LEU A 175 -9.95 -11.70 2.39
C LEU A 175 -10.91 -12.87 2.66
N THR A 176 -11.03 -13.80 1.73
CA THR A 176 -11.82 -15.03 1.93
C THR A 176 -11.20 -15.87 3.05
N LEU A 177 -9.87 -16.06 3.04
CA LEU A 177 -9.17 -16.78 4.11
C LEU A 177 -9.37 -16.09 5.47
N ALA A 178 -9.20 -14.77 5.54
CA ALA A 178 -9.44 -13.99 6.76
C ALA A 178 -10.88 -14.17 7.30
N GLY A 179 -11.88 -14.24 6.40
CA GLY A 179 -13.29 -14.46 6.76
C GLY A 179 -13.58 -15.88 7.22
N LEU A 180 -12.82 -16.87 6.79
CA LEU A 180 -12.99 -18.28 7.16
C LEU A 180 -12.17 -18.70 8.38
N THR A 181 -11.14 -17.93 8.74
CA THR A 181 -10.28 -18.23 9.88
C THR A 181 -11.05 -18.06 11.20
N PRO A 182 -11.13 -19.10 12.06
CA PRO A 182 -11.75 -18.97 13.36
C PRO A 182 -11.10 -17.90 14.23
N ARG A 183 -11.91 -17.09 14.88
CA ARG A 183 -11.44 -15.96 15.72
C ARG A 183 -11.51 -16.24 17.22
N THR A 184 -11.50 -17.50 17.59
CA THR A 184 -11.41 -17.92 18.99
C THR A 184 -10.05 -17.47 19.55
N PRO A 185 -10.00 -16.92 20.77
CA PRO A 185 -8.74 -16.58 21.42
C PRO A 185 -7.80 -17.78 21.51
N VAL A 186 -6.55 -17.61 21.10
CA VAL A 186 -5.50 -18.63 21.15
C VAL A 186 -4.20 -18.03 21.68
N SER A 187 -3.35 -18.85 22.30
CA SER A 187 -2.05 -18.38 22.80
C SER A 187 -1.06 -18.12 21.65
N THR A 188 -1.09 -18.95 20.61
CA THR A 188 -0.16 -18.83 19.47
C THR A 188 -0.85 -19.08 18.16
N ALA A 189 -0.41 -18.37 17.11
CA ALA A 189 -0.82 -18.57 15.74
C ALA A 189 0.39 -18.51 14.80
N LEU A 190 0.28 -19.16 13.64
CA LEU A 190 1.29 -19.14 12.58
C LEU A 190 0.65 -18.65 11.30
N ASP A 191 1.29 -17.65 10.68
CA ASP A 191 1.01 -17.18 9.31
C ASP A 191 2.16 -17.66 8.41
N LEU A 192 1.87 -18.64 7.58
CA LEU A 192 2.85 -19.25 6.67
C LEU A 192 2.66 -18.69 5.26
N GLY A 193 3.68 -17.99 4.74
CA GLY A 193 3.56 -17.24 3.49
C GLY A 193 2.77 -15.95 3.73
N CYS A 194 3.22 -15.12 4.67
CA CYS A 194 2.45 -13.97 5.15
C CYS A 194 2.30 -12.85 4.10
N GLY A 195 3.19 -12.77 3.10
CA GLY A 195 3.17 -11.71 2.08
C GLY A 195 3.05 -10.31 2.70
N CYS A 196 2.03 -9.55 2.31
CA CYS A 196 1.77 -8.22 2.86
C CYS A 196 1.28 -8.22 4.33
N GLY A 197 1.22 -9.38 4.99
CA GLY A 197 0.90 -9.51 6.40
C GLY A 197 -0.58 -9.37 6.74
N ILE A 198 -1.50 -9.39 5.79
CA ILE A 198 -2.93 -9.18 6.09
C ILE A 198 -3.50 -10.25 7.02
N GLN A 199 -3.07 -11.53 6.87
CA GLN A 199 -3.51 -12.59 7.79
C GLN A 199 -2.91 -12.40 9.17
N THR A 200 -1.61 -12.04 9.25
CA THR A 200 -0.94 -11.69 10.50
C THR A 200 -1.70 -10.61 11.27
N LEU A 201 -2.13 -9.53 10.58
CA LEU A 201 -2.90 -8.45 11.20
C LEU A 201 -4.23 -8.94 11.76
N TYR A 202 -4.94 -9.82 11.06
CA TYR A 202 -6.17 -10.43 11.57
C TYR A 202 -5.91 -11.40 12.72
N LEU A 203 -4.84 -12.21 12.67
CA LEU A 203 -4.46 -13.12 13.73
C LEU A 203 -4.12 -12.40 15.04
N LEU A 204 -3.42 -11.26 14.97
CA LEU A 204 -3.08 -10.41 16.12
C LEU A 204 -4.29 -9.87 16.89
N ARG A 205 -5.49 -9.99 16.34
CA ARG A 205 -6.71 -9.56 17.02
C ARG A 205 -7.24 -10.57 18.04
N HIS A 206 -6.78 -11.83 17.99
CA HIS A 206 -7.27 -12.91 18.84
C HIS A 206 -6.18 -13.89 19.28
N ALA A 207 -4.94 -13.75 18.81
CA ALA A 207 -3.80 -14.52 19.27
C ALA A 207 -2.89 -13.64 20.15
N GLU A 208 -2.39 -14.22 21.26
CA GLU A 208 -1.44 -13.52 22.14
C GLU A 208 -0.06 -13.38 21.47
N HIS A 209 0.30 -14.36 20.65
CA HIS A 209 1.55 -14.38 19.90
C HIS A 209 1.34 -14.90 18.49
N VAL A 210 1.88 -14.19 17.49
CA VAL A 210 1.82 -14.60 16.08
C VAL A 210 3.24 -14.74 15.54
N VAL A 211 3.51 -15.85 14.89
CA VAL A 211 4.71 -16.04 14.06
C VAL A 211 4.30 -15.91 12.62
N ALA A 212 4.94 -15.01 11.90
CA ALA A 212 4.75 -14.82 10.45
C ALA A 212 6.05 -15.20 9.73
N THR A 213 5.93 -15.94 8.62
CA THR A 213 7.07 -16.36 7.81
C THR A 213 6.76 -16.18 6.33
N ASP A 214 7.77 -15.80 5.55
CA ASP A 214 7.70 -15.73 4.09
C ASP A 214 9.04 -16.14 3.48
N ILE A 215 9.05 -16.26 2.15
CA ILE A 215 10.25 -16.54 1.35
C ILE A 215 10.84 -15.29 0.70
N SER A 216 10.11 -14.18 0.74
CA SER A 216 10.47 -12.86 0.17
C SER A 216 11.20 -11.99 1.16
#